data_fbadd091f67eb6f1004e56944a6d3ebc
#
_entry.id   fbadd091f67eb6f1004e56944a6d3ebc
#
_cell.length_a   1.000
_cell.length_b   1.000
_cell.length_c   1.000
_cell.angle_alpha   90.00
_cell.angle_beta   90.00
_cell.angle_gamma   90.00
#
_symmetry.space_group_name_H-M   'P 1'
#
loop_
_entity.id
_entity.type
_entity.pdbx_description
1 polymer ?
#
loop_
_entity_poly.entity_id
_entity_poly.type
_entity_poly.pdbx_seq_one_letter_code
_entity_poly.pdbx_strand_id
1 'polypeptide(L)'
;MIPMSLEQKIEFFKLLVKIGFKEIEVGFPAASETEYEFLRTLIEQNLIPQDVTIQVLTQAREHIIRKTFEAVKGAPKAIVHVYNSTSVAQREQVFKKDKEAIKKLAVDGARMLKNLADETEGNFTFEYSPESFSQTEVDYALEVCNAVLDVWKPTADCKAIINLPTTVPVSYTHLRAHETELHL
;
A
#
# COMPACT_ATOMS: atom_id res chain seq x y z
N MET A 1 3.61 10.90 -20.79
CA MET A 1 3.44 9.43 -20.69
C MET A 1 1.98 9.14 -20.96
N ILE A 2 1.66 8.17 -21.84
CA ILE A 2 0.27 7.79 -22.14
C ILE A 2 -0.11 6.69 -21.16
N PRO A 3 -1.19 6.84 -20.36
CA PRO A 3 -1.65 5.79 -19.45
C PRO A 3 -2.09 4.54 -20.24
N MET A 4 -1.91 3.37 -19.65
CA MET A 4 -2.42 2.12 -20.23
C MET A 4 -3.95 2.10 -20.20
N SER A 5 -4.56 1.56 -21.27
CA SER A 5 -5.99 1.25 -21.29
C SER A 5 -6.30 0.07 -20.34
N LEU A 6 -7.58 -0.16 -20.08
CA LEU A 6 -8.05 -1.31 -19.28
C LEU A 6 -7.53 -2.64 -19.86
N GLU A 7 -7.65 -2.84 -21.18
CA GLU A 7 -7.21 -4.06 -21.86
C GLU A 7 -5.69 -4.25 -21.72
N GLN A 8 -4.91 -3.18 -21.88
CA GLN A 8 -3.47 -3.23 -21.73
C GLN A 8 -3.05 -3.60 -20.29
N LYS A 9 -3.76 -3.08 -19.29
CA LYS A 9 -3.52 -3.43 -17.88
C LYS A 9 -3.81 -4.91 -17.61
N ILE A 10 -4.90 -5.44 -18.15
CA ILE A 10 -5.29 -6.86 -18.03
C ILE A 10 -4.21 -7.75 -18.69
N GLU A 11 -3.77 -7.43 -19.89
CA GLU A 11 -2.72 -8.18 -20.57
C GLU A 11 -1.38 -8.11 -19.81
N PHE A 12 -1.05 -6.95 -19.26
CA PHE A 12 0.16 -6.80 -18.44
C PHE A 12 0.07 -7.62 -17.15
N PHE A 13 -1.07 -7.63 -16.46
CA PHE A 13 -1.30 -8.48 -15.29
C PHE A 13 -1.11 -9.97 -15.63
N LYS A 14 -1.72 -10.45 -16.72
CA LYS A 14 -1.55 -11.82 -17.19
C LYS A 14 -0.09 -12.17 -17.49
N LEU A 15 0.67 -11.22 -18.05
CA LEU A 15 2.11 -11.39 -18.29
C LEU A 15 2.87 -11.55 -16.98
N LEU A 16 2.61 -10.72 -15.96
CA LEU A 16 3.25 -10.82 -14.64
C LEU A 16 2.95 -12.17 -13.97
N VAL A 17 1.70 -12.62 -14.04
CA VAL A 17 1.31 -13.96 -13.57
C VAL A 17 2.08 -15.06 -14.31
N LYS A 18 2.19 -14.95 -15.64
CA LYS A 18 2.93 -15.92 -16.48
C LYS A 18 4.44 -15.95 -16.17
N ILE A 19 5.04 -14.80 -15.83
CA ILE A 19 6.44 -14.72 -15.37
C ILE A 19 6.62 -15.42 -14.02
N GLY A 20 5.57 -15.49 -13.20
CA GLY A 20 5.58 -16.21 -11.92
C GLY A 20 5.51 -15.33 -10.68
N PHE A 21 5.20 -14.04 -10.83
CA PHE A 21 4.98 -13.16 -9.67
C PHE A 21 3.79 -13.65 -8.84
N LYS A 22 3.96 -13.65 -7.51
CA LYS A 22 2.95 -14.14 -6.54
C LYS A 22 2.31 -13.01 -5.72
N GLU A 23 2.93 -11.86 -5.69
CA GLU A 23 2.38 -10.63 -5.14
C GLU A 23 2.47 -9.55 -6.21
N ILE A 24 1.34 -8.96 -6.57
CA ILE A 24 1.25 -8.02 -7.68
C ILE A 24 0.42 -6.82 -7.25
N GLU A 25 1.05 -5.63 -7.20
CA GLU A 25 0.31 -4.39 -7.00
C GLU A 25 -0.44 -4.04 -8.30
N VAL A 26 -1.76 -3.97 -8.19
CA VAL A 26 -2.66 -3.73 -9.33
C VAL A 26 -3.13 -2.28 -9.43
N GLY A 27 -2.67 -1.42 -8.53
CA GLY A 27 -2.87 0.00 -8.60
C GLY A 27 -3.67 0.60 -7.43
N PHE A 28 -4.24 1.77 -7.68
CA PHE A 28 -4.96 2.57 -6.69
C PHE A 28 -6.44 2.71 -7.10
N PRO A 29 -7.30 1.77 -6.70
CA PRO A 29 -8.68 1.69 -7.21
C PRO A 29 -9.55 2.91 -6.91
N ALA A 30 -9.21 3.69 -5.88
CA ALA A 30 -9.93 4.91 -5.56
C ALA A 30 -9.42 6.15 -6.33
N ALA A 31 -8.36 6.03 -7.15
CA ALA A 31 -7.78 7.17 -7.86
C ALA A 31 -8.52 7.52 -9.15
N SER A 32 -9.08 6.54 -9.86
CA SER A 32 -9.84 6.75 -11.09
C SER A 32 -10.78 5.59 -11.39
N GLU A 33 -11.74 5.84 -12.28
CA GLU A 33 -12.66 4.81 -12.76
C GLU A 33 -11.94 3.64 -13.44
N THR A 34 -10.96 3.92 -14.27
CA THR A 34 -10.15 2.89 -14.94
C THR A 34 -9.41 1.97 -13.96
N GLU A 35 -8.88 2.53 -12.86
CA GLU A 35 -8.24 1.73 -11.81
C GLU A 35 -9.24 0.86 -11.07
N TYR A 36 -10.42 1.41 -10.79
CA TYR A 36 -11.52 0.67 -10.17
C TYR A 36 -12.02 -0.46 -11.07
N GLU A 37 -12.33 -0.17 -12.32
CA GLU A 37 -12.79 -1.14 -13.32
C GLU A 37 -11.76 -2.25 -13.56
N PHE A 38 -10.48 -1.90 -13.62
CA PHE A 38 -9.41 -2.88 -13.78
C PHE A 38 -9.42 -3.91 -12.65
N LEU A 39 -9.44 -3.47 -11.40
CA LEU A 39 -9.50 -4.37 -10.26
C LEU A 39 -10.78 -5.20 -10.25
N ARG A 40 -11.94 -4.57 -10.49
CA ARG A 40 -13.21 -5.29 -10.56
C ARG A 40 -13.21 -6.35 -11.66
N THR A 41 -12.68 -6.02 -12.83
CA THR A 41 -12.55 -6.97 -13.94
C THR A 41 -11.69 -8.18 -13.56
N LEU A 42 -10.55 -7.97 -12.89
CA LEU A 42 -9.70 -9.07 -12.42
C LEU A 42 -10.46 -10.01 -11.49
N ILE A 43 -11.27 -9.46 -10.57
CA ILE A 43 -12.02 -10.22 -9.57
C ILE A 43 -13.23 -10.92 -10.22
N GLU A 44 -14.07 -10.18 -10.93
CA GLU A 44 -15.36 -10.67 -11.48
C GLU A 44 -15.18 -11.70 -12.58
N GLN A 45 -14.12 -11.58 -13.37
CA GLN A 45 -13.76 -12.54 -14.39
C GLN A 45 -12.86 -13.69 -13.92
N ASN A 46 -12.58 -13.77 -12.60
CA ASN A 46 -11.72 -14.78 -11.98
C ASN A 46 -10.33 -14.87 -12.64
N LEU A 47 -9.73 -13.73 -12.95
CA LEU A 47 -8.41 -13.66 -13.59
C LEU A 47 -7.24 -13.79 -12.61
N ILE A 48 -7.51 -13.76 -11.31
CA ILE A 48 -6.51 -13.84 -10.25
C ILE A 48 -6.32 -15.32 -9.87
N PRO A 49 -5.14 -15.93 -10.13
CA PRO A 49 -4.86 -17.29 -9.69
C PRO A 49 -4.90 -17.42 -8.17
N GLN A 50 -5.23 -18.60 -7.66
CA GLN A 50 -5.38 -18.86 -6.21
C GLN A 50 -4.08 -18.70 -5.42
N ASP A 51 -2.94 -18.84 -6.09
CA ASP A 51 -1.60 -18.68 -5.52
C ASP A 51 -1.01 -17.28 -5.72
N VAL A 52 -1.82 -16.34 -6.25
CA VAL A 52 -1.44 -14.94 -6.42
C VAL A 52 -2.21 -14.07 -5.42
N THR A 53 -1.50 -13.18 -4.76
CA THR A 53 -2.06 -12.14 -3.90
C THR A 53 -1.99 -10.80 -4.65
N ILE A 54 -3.12 -10.14 -4.80
CA ILE A 54 -3.12 -8.77 -5.34
C ILE A 54 -2.85 -7.76 -4.24
N GLN A 55 -2.20 -6.65 -4.60
CA GLN A 55 -1.99 -5.53 -3.70
C GLN A 55 -2.67 -4.29 -4.27
N VAL A 56 -3.31 -3.52 -3.39
CA VAL A 56 -3.99 -2.28 -3.75
C VAL A 56 -3.55 -1.14 -2.86
N LEU A 57 -3.23 0.00 -3.47
CA LEU A 57 -2.83 1.20 -2.77
C LEU A 57 -4.05 1.97 -2.27
N THR A 58 -3.96 2.53 -1.08
CA THR A 58 -4.96 3.44 -0.52
C THR A 58 -4.30 4.52 0.34
N GLN A 59 -4.86 5.72 0.31
CA GLN A 59 -4.41 6.80 1.18
C GLN A 59 -5.13 6.71 2.54
N ALA A 60 -4.46 7.11 3.63
CA ALA A 60 -5.05 7.14 4.99
C ALA A 60 -6.13 8.23 5.14
N ARG A 61 -7.22 8.08 4.36
CA ARG A 61 -8.43 8.92 4.38
C ARG A 61 -9.66 8.05 4.30
N GLU A 62 -10.64 8.30 5.16
CA GLU A 62 -11.81 7.45 5.32
C GLU A 62 -12.51 7.10 4.00
N HIS A 63 -12.89 8.09 3.19
CA HIS A 63 -13.62 7.85 1.94
C HIS A 63 -12.80 7.07 0.91
N ILE A 64 -11.46 7.24 0.89
CA ILE A 64 -10.55 6.52 0.02
C ILE A 64 -10.45 5.05 0.46
N ILE A 65 -10.26 4.81 1.75
CA ILE A 65 -10.17 3.46 2.31
C ILE A 65 -11.47 2.69 2.07
N ARG A 66 -12.64 3.31 2.32
CA ARG A 66 -13.94 2.69 2.05
C ARG A 66 -14.11 2.30 0.59
N LYS A 67 -13.73 3.20 -0.34
CA LYS A 67 -13.77 2.94 -1.77
C LYS A 67 -12.82 1.79 -2.17
N THR A 68 -11.67 1.71 -1.53
CA THR A 68 -10.72 0.61 -1.76
C THR A 68 -11.31 -0.73 -1.32
N PHE A 69 -11.94 -0.81 -0.13
CA PHE A 69 -12.58 -2.04 0.34
C PHE A 69 -13.78 -2.44 -0.52
N GLU A 70 -14.56 -1.47 -1.01
CA GLU A 70 -15.61 -1.73 -2.01
C GLU A 70 -15.02 -2.39 -3.27
N ALA A 71 -13.87 -1.88 -3.75
CA ALA A 71 -13.22 -2.37 -4.95
C ALA A 71 -12.61 -3.77 -4.79
N VAL A 72 -12.02 -4.12 -3.63
CA VAL A 72 -11.38 -5.43 -3.40
C VAL A 72 -12.35 -6.53 -2.99
N LYS A 73 -13.62 -6.22 -2.76
CA LYS A 73 -14.62 -7.21 -2.33
C LYS A 73 -14.69 -8.39 -3.31
N GLY A 74 -14.54 -9.59 -2.77
CA GLY A 74 -14.53 -10.82 -3.54
C GLY A 74 -13.16 -11.25 -4.06
N ALA A 75 -12.09 -10.51 -3.78
CA ALA A 75 -10.72 -10.95 -4.08
C ALA A 75 -10.34 -12.15 -3.21
N PRO A 76 -9.67 -13.19 -3.76
CA PRO A 76 -9.27 -14.37 -3.00
C PRO A 76 -8.31 -14.04 -1.84
N LYS A 77 -7.32 -13.18 -2.15
CA LYS A 77 -6.31 -12.66 -1.20
C LYS A 77 -5.92 -11.26 -1.63
N ALA A 78 -5.87 -10.33 -0.70
CA ALA A 78 -5.44 -8.96 -0.99
C ALA A 78 -4.55 -8.37 0.11
N ILE A 79 -3.50 -7.67 -0.32
CA ILE A 79 -2.74 -6.76 0.52
C ILE A 79 -3.36 -5.37 0.35
N VAL A 80 -3.81 -4.76 1.43
CA VAL A 80 -4.27 -3.37 1.42
C VAL A 80 -3.13 -2.49 1.93
N HIS A 81 -2.51 -1.77 0.99
CA HIS A 81 -1.34 -0.93 1.23
C HIS A 81 -1.79 0.49 1.51
N VAL A 82 -1.75 0.89 2.78
CA VAL A 82 -2.09 2.25 3.20
C VAL A 82 -0.85 3.11 3.39
N TYR A 83 -0.94 4.36 2.95
CA TYR A 83 0.12 5.34 3.12
C TYR A 83 -0.39 6.69 3.61
N ASN A 84 0.48 7.44 4.26
CA ASN A 84 0.36 8.87 4.46
C ASN A 84 1.75 9.50 4.52
N SER A 85 1.85 10.76 4.06
CA SER A 85 3.12 11.47 4.04
C SER A 85 3.56 11.86 5.43
N THR A 86 4.82 11.59 5.75
CA THR A 86 5.42 11.83 7.08
C THR A 86 6.58 12.83 7.07
N SER A 87 7.07 13.23 5.88
CA SER A 87 8.22 14.13 5.74
C SER A 87 7.98 15.52 6.32
N VAL A 88 9.06 16.19 6.70
CA VAL A 88 9.04 17.56 7.26
C VAL A 88 8.29 18.51 6.32
N ALA A 89 8.67 18.53 5.03
CA ALA A 89 8.06 19.42 4.05
C ALA A 89 6.54 19.19 3.90
N GLN A 90 6.10 17.93 3.89
CA GLN A 90 4.68 17.61 3.80
C GLN A 90 3.91 18.03 5.06
N ARG A 91 4.46 17.78 6.24
CA ARG A 91 3.83 18.17 7.49
C ARG A 91 3.65 19.69 7.60
N GLU A 92 4.72 20.46 7.34
CA GLU A 92 4.74 21.89 7.58
C GLU A 92 4.07 22.71 6.46
N GLN A 93 4.29 22.34 5.20
CA GLN A 93 3.87 23.15 4.05
C GLN A 93 2.52 22.71 3.47
N VAL A 94 2.27 21.40 3.43
CA VAL A 94 1.06 20.86 2.79
C VAL A 94 -0.05 20.64 3.81
N PHE A 95 0.20 19.83 4.84
CA PHE A 95 -0.83 19.50 5.83
C PHE A 95 -0.97 20.57 6.91
N LYS A 96 0.08 21.34 7.17
CA LYS A 96 0.15 22.30 8.28
C LYS A 96 -0.23 21.63 9.62
N LYS A 97 0.35 20.47 9.86
CA LYS A 97 0.10 19.60 11.01
C LYS A 97 1.41 19.20 11.68
N ASP A 98 1.36 19.07 12.99
CA ASP A 98 2.47 18.54 13.79
C ASP A 98 2.61 17.02 13.64
N LYS A 99 3.67 16.47 14.24
CA LYS A 99 3.98 15.05 14.23
C LYS A 99 2.85 14.20 14.81
N GLU A 100 2.25 14.65 15.92
CA GLU A 100 1.17 13.91 16.58
C GLU A 100 -0.08 13.82 15.70
N ALA A 101 -0.47 14.91 15.06
CA ALA A 101 -1.60 14.92 14.15
C ALA A 101 -1.38 14.03 12.91
N ILE A 102 -0.15 13.99 12.37
CA ILE A 102 0.18 13.12 11.24
C ILE A 102 0.25 11.64 11.68
N LYS A 103 0.82 11.34 12.85
CA LYS A 103 0.80 9.99 13.44
C LYS A 103 -0.64 9.52 13.67
N LYS A 104 -1.50 10.41 14.16
CA LYS A 104 -2.93 10.11 14.33
C LYS A 104 -3.61 9.71 13.02
N LEU A 105 -3.29 10.37 11.89
CA LEU A 105 -3.82 9.98 10.57
C LEU A 105 -3.43 8.55 10.19
N ALA A 106 -2.19 8.15 10.44
CA ALA A 106 -1.72 6.79 10.19
C ALA A 106 -2.47 5.77 11.05
N VAL A 107 -2.59 6.05 12.35
CA VAL A 107 -3.28 5.18 13.33
C VAL A 107 -4.77 5.06 13.02
N ASP A 108 -5.44 6.15 12.69
CA ASP A 108 -6.85 6.14 12.33
C ASP A 108 -7.08 5.36 11.03
N GLY A 109 -6.20 5.53 10.02
CA GLY A 109 -6.20 4.73 8.81
C GLY A 109 -6.01 3.23 9.09
N ALA A 110 -5.04 2.88 9.92
CA ALA A 110 -4.78 1.50 10.31
C ALA A 110 -5.98 0.83 11.02
N ARG A 111 -6.65 1.55 11.93
CA ARG A 111 -7.88 1.08 12.59
C ARG A 111 -9.00 0.85 11.59
N MET A 112 -9.16 1.76 10.65
CA MET A 112 -10.19 1.65 9.64
C MET A 112 -9.95 0.44 8.73
N LEU A 113 -8.71 0.19 8.29
CA LEU A 113 -8.39 -1.01 7.53
C LEU A 113 -8.80 -2.27 8.29
N LYS A 114 -8.43 -2.35 9.58
CA LYS A 114 -8.75 -3.50 10.42
C LYS A 114 -10.26 -3.70 10.54
N ASN A 115 -11.01 -2.64 10.87
CA ASN A 115 -12.47 -2.73 11.02
C ASN A 115 -13.15 -3.16 9.72
N LEU A 116 -12.77 -2.57 8.58
CA LEU A 116 -13.36 -2.93 7.29
C LEU A 116 -12.96 -4.33 6.82
N ALA A 117 -11.77 -4.81 7.16
CA ALA A 117 -11.38 -6.19 6.89
C ALA A 117 -12.19 -7.18 7.72
N ASP A 118 -12.49 -6.86 8.99
CA ASP A 118 -13.35 -7.68 9.85
C ASP A 118 -14.82 -7.72 9.35
N GLU A 119 -15.27 -6.65 8.66
CA GLU A 119 -16.62 -6.53 8.08
C GLU A 119 -16.72 -7.09 6.65
N THR A 120 -15.58 -7.32 5.98
CA THR A 120 -15.55 -7.74 4.57
C THR A 120 -15.07 -9.17 4.46
N GLU A 121 -15.84 -10.01 3.75
CA GLU A 121 -15.41 -11.38 3.47
C GLU A 121 -14.16 -11.38 2.57
N GLY A 122 -13.09 -12.05 3.02
CA GLY A 122 -11.83 -12.13 2.28
C GLY A 122 -10.64 -12.41 3.20
N ASN A 123 -9.48 -12.60 2.58
CA ASN A 123 -8.20 -12.76 3.28
C ASN A 123 -7.35 -11.51 3.03
N PHE A 124 -7.27 -10.65 4.04
CA PHE A 124 -6.59 -9.36 3.95
C PHE A 124 -5.29 -9.35 4.76
N THR A 125 -4.23 -8.89 4.14
CA THR A 125 -2.96 -8.51 4.78
C THR A 125 -2.79 -6.99 4.64
N PHE A 126 -2.10 -6.37 5.59
CA PHE A 126 -1.92 -4.93 5.59
C PHE A 126 -0.47 -4.54 5.37
N GLU A 127 -0.29 -3.51 4.57
CA GLU A 127 0.98 -2.85 4.35
C GLU A 127 0.87 -1.37 4.70
N TYR A 128 1.89 -0.82 5.35
CA TYR A 128 1.98 0.60 5.67
C TYR A 128 3.25 1.23 5.12
N SER A 129 3.10 2.41 4.50
CA SER A 129 4.21 3.25 4.06
C SER A 129 4.17 4.63 4.72
N PRO A 130 5.21 5.02 5.48
CA PRO A 130 5.47 6.42 5.78
C PRO A 130 6.01 7.10 4.51
N GLU A 131 5.12 7.66 3.69
CA GLU A 131 5.49 8.25 2.40
C GLU A 131 6.53 9.35 2.55
N SER A 132 7.47 9.41 1.60
CA SER A 132 8.67 10.26 1.67
C SER A 132 9.55 9.94 2.88
N PHE A 133 9.72 8.65 3.19
CA PHE A 133 10.56 8.17 4.29
C PHE A 133 11.96 8.77 4.26
N SER A 134 12.58 8.90 3.08
CA SER A 134 13.92 9.51 2.91
C SER A 134 14.04 10.97 3.40
N GLN A 135 12.91 11.65 3.58
CA GLN A 135 12.83 13.03 4.07
C GLN A 135 12.12 13.12 5.44
N THR A 136 11.94 11.99 6.08
CA THR A 136 11.33 11.87 7.41
C THR A 136 12.42 11.57 8.42
N GLU A 137 12.33 12.15 9.60
CA GLU A 137 13.25 11.82 10.68
C GLU A 137 13.09 10.34 11.08
N VAL A 138 14.20 9.61 11.18
CA VAL A 138 14.19 8.15 11.39
C VAL A 138 13.44 7.75 12.66
N ASP A 139 13.69 8.46 13.77
CA ASP A 139 13.01 8.18 15.04
C ASP A 139 11.49 8.40 14.94
N TYR A 140 11.07 9.43 14.19
CA TYR A 140 9.68 9.70 13.96
C TYR A 140 9.04 8.67 13.04
N ALA A 141 9.72 8.24 11.98
CA ALA A 141 9.23 7.16 11.11
C ALA A 141 9.05 5.86 11.91
N LEU A 142 10.02 5.52 12.77
CA LEU A 142 9.94 4.36 13.68
C LEU A 142 8.73 4.48 14.62
N GLU A 143 8.52 5.65 15.21
CA GLU A 143 7.39 5.91 16.10
C GLU A 143 6.05 5.70 15.39
N VAL A 144 5.88 6.24 14.17
CA VAL A 144 4.65 6.10 13.40
C VAL A 144 4.43 4.65 12.98
N CYS A 145 5.46 3.95 12.48
CA CYS A 145 5.36 2.54 12.10
C CYS A 145 4.95 1.67 13.30
N ASN A 146 5.59 1.87 14.46
CA ASN A 146 5.22 1.13 15.67
C ASN A 146 3.78 1.41 16.10
N ALA A 147 3.32 2.67 16.03
CA ALA A 147 1.93 3.02 16.35
C ALA A 147 0.90 2.36 15.42
N VAL A 148 1.24 2.18 14.14
CA VAL A 148 0.41 1.41 13.19
C VAL A 148 0.42 -0.08 13.53
N LEU A 149 1.59 -0.66 13.78
CA LEU A 149 1.74 -2.07 14.16
C LEU A 149 1.01 -2.40 15.48
N ASP A 150 1.00 -1.48 16.43
CA ASP A 150 0.24 -1.62 17.68
C ASP A 150 -1.27 -1.73 17.47
N VAL A 151 -1.79 -1.16 16.38
CA VAL A 151 -3.20 -1.33 15.97
C VAL A 151 -3.42 -2.71 15.35
N TRP A 152 -2.56 -3.10 14.42
CA TRP A 152 -2.73 -4.35 13.67
C TRP A 152 -2.33 -5.58 14.47
N LYS A 153 -1.36 -5.44 15.37
CA LYS A 153 -0.82 -6.53 16.22
C LYS A 153 -0.46 -7.78 15.40
N PRO A 154 0.49 -7.64 14.45
CA PRO A 154 0.86 -8.76 13.60
C PRO A 154 1.40 -9.93 14.41
N THR A 155 1.19 -11.14 13.89
CA THR A 155 1.67 -12.40 14.47
C THR A 155 2.47 -13.17 13.43
N ALA A 156 3.05 -14.30 13.80
CA ALA A 156 3.74 -15.19 12.86
C ALA A 156 2.82 -15.69 11.73
N ASP A 157 1.54 -15.86 12.04
CA ASP A 157 0.52 -16.38 11.09
C ASP A 157 -0.20 -15.24 10.34
N CYS A 158 -0.24 -14.04 10.91
CA CYS A 158 -0.86 -12.86 10.31
C CYS A 158 0.16 -11.72 10.29
N LYS A 159 0.99 -11.70 9.26
CA LYS A 159 2.08 -10.72 9.11
C LYS A 159 1.55 -9.38 8.61
N ALA A 160 2.25 -8.30 8.96
CA ALA A 160 2.10 -6.99 8.35
C ALA A 160 3.40 -6.62 7.60
N ILE A 161 3.28 -5.75 6.63
CA ILE A 161 4.39 -5.26 5.82
C ILE A 161 4.63 -3.79 6.17
N ILE A 162 5.88 -3.42 6.40
CA ILE A 162 6.31 -2.03 6.46
C ILE A 162 7.18 -1.76 5.23
N ASN A 163 6.71 -0.88 4.37
CA ASN A 163 7.46 -0.42 3.22
C ASN A 163 8.06 0.96 3.50
N LEU A 164 9.34 1.14 3.24
CA LEU A 164 10.08 2.38 3.47
C LEU A 164 10.39 3.05 2.11
N PRO A 165 9.47 3.87 1.57
CA PRO A 165 9.60 4.38 0.22
C PRO A 165 10.64 5.49 0.14
N THR A 166 11.61 5.31 -0.76
CA THR A 166 12.59 6.34 -1.14
C THR A 166 12.00 7.21 -2.25
N THR A 167 10.96 7.97 -1.93
CA THR A 167 10.23 8.79 -2.90
C THR A 167 11.13 9.84 -3.57
N VAL A 168 12.17 10.29 -2.85
CA VAL A 168 13.24 11.14 -3.39
C VAL A 168 14.57 10.38 -3.28
N PRO A 169 15.09 9.79 -4.36
CA PRO A 169 16.16 8.80 -4.32
C PRO A 169 17.55 9.32 -3.90
N VAL A 170 17.74 10.63 -3.86
CA VAL A 170 19.08 11.25 -3.66
C VAL A 170 19.73 10.91 -2.32
N SER A 171 18.96 10.63 -1.27
CA SER A 171 19.46 10.44 0.09
C SER A 171 19.96 9.03 0.39
N TYR A 172 19.61 8.02 -0.43
CA TYR A 172 19.92 6.61 -0.16
C TYR A 172 20.75 5.93 -1.24
N THR A 173 21.31 6.69 -2.18
CA THR A 173 22.14 6.14 -3.26
C THR A 173 23.32 5.35 -2.70
N HIS A 174 23.91 5.78 -1.61
CA HIS A 174 25.03 5.10 -0.95
C HIS A 174 24.61 3.78 -0.27
N LEU A 175 23.43 3.73 0.36
CA LEU A 175 22.94 2.49 0.98
C LEU A 175 22.63 1.42 -0.06
N ARG A 176 22.05 1.80 -1.20
CA ARG A 176 21.79 0.87 -2.30
C ARG A 176 23.07 0.36 -2.97
N ALA A 177 24.11 1.19 -3.08
CA ALA A 177 25.40 0.77 -3.60
C ALA A 177 26.05 -0.30 -2.71
N HIS A 178 25.94 -0.15 -1.39
CA HIS A 178 26.43 -1.15 -0.43
C HIS A 178 25.66 -2.47 -0.48
N GLU A 179 24.35 -2.43 -0.66
CA GLU A 179 23.53 -3.65 -0.79
C GLU A 179 23.89 -4.44 -2.05
N THR A 180 24.21 -3.76 -3.16
CA THR A 180 24.62 -4.43 -4.41
C THR A 180 26.02 -5.01 -4.32
N GLU A 181 26.92 -4.47 -3.52
CA GLU A 181 28.26 -5.02 -3.32
C GLU A 181 28.27 -6.27 -2.41
N LEU A 182 27.27 -6.42 -1.54
CA LEU A 182 27.14 -7.59 -0.65
C LEU A 182 26.49 -8.81 -1.33
N HIS A 183 25.93 -8.66 -2.51
CA HIS A 183 25.26 -9.72 -3.26
C HIS A 183 26.04 -10.18 -4.53
N LEU A 184 27.26 -9.67 -4.73
CA LEU A 184 28.21 -10.10 -5.74
C LEU A 184 29.34 -10.89 -5.10
#